data_2b6d4b3decc35ffb8c34b05cc383a73a
#
_entry.id   2b6d4b3decc35ffb8c34b05cc383a73a
#
_cell.length_a   1.000
_cell.length_b   1.000
_cell.length_c   1.000
_cell.angle_alpha   90.00
_cell.angle_beta   90.00
_cell.angle_gamma   90.00
#
_symmetry.space_group_name_H-M   'P 1'
#
loop_
_entity.id
_entity.type
_entity.pdbx_description
1 polymer ?
#
loop_
_entity_poly.entity_id
_entity_poly.type
_entity_poly.pdbx_seq_one_letter_code
_entity_poly.pdbx_strand_id
1 'polypeptide(L)'
;MEFMAEDDVIESANHFRCIDRMIDPVKAALTEKLMKGLCLISKNSTSDSREDRFAVGEYRKLPNEVGGMDRIPYEQPPLERGVNNYYSTNIRTTNMLDLLIKNAIVVTMEPECEPFIGSVGIQDGRFAIVTNEQIREEARETVDGTGKILFPGMINGHVHGDMTVLRGLGDDLTLLEQNHIYSSHRYFLKDLSLEELEASRELTYLEAIRSGTTFILEHEYTSLGTLSVDAMKRIGIKGGISDDLLDHYNKPGDTIPEDYYDRFIQMCRENGILPIISSASEEFFNLEVLTEIGKFAARKQLLITQHFAENDWRMEHIKKEFNSSPVRLLYDNGILGTAPIVGSHCVYADKEEISIMAKSNFRVVNTPLCEMKIQDGIAPIPDYLKAGVPVGLGTDGGLWNNSNDLFREVKCMVLLHSLTSGVRSITARQALEMATLNGARVWGLENEIGSIKAGKCADFILISTEEPHMQPLRIGHYDNVLSMLAYCATGHDVDSTYINGNAIMKNRRMVGLDQAAIISRAVEAGQNCLSRYNGTELYRH
;
A
#
# COMPACT_ATOMS: atom_id res chain seq x y z
N MET A 1 -38.76 13.30 26.09
CA MET A 1 -39.42 12.53 24.99
C MET A 1 -40.79 13.09 24.63
N GLU A 2 -41.42 13.94 25.44
CA GLU A 2 -42.77 14.49 25.18
C GLU A 2 -42.88 15.52 24.04
N PHE A 3 -41.78 15.86 23.38
CA PHE A 3 -41.72 16.93 22.38
C PHE A 3 -41.17 16.51 21.01
N MET A 4 -41.00 15.23 20.77
CA MET A 4 -40.58 14.70 19.46
C MET A 4 -41.81 14.19 18.70
N ALA A 5 -41.88 14.45 17.38
CA ALA A 5 -42.86 13.80 16.54
C ALA A 5 -42.62 12.28 16.53
N GLU A 6 -43.66 11.51 16.31
CA GLU A 6 -43.60 10.04 16.34
C GLU A 6 -42.57 9.48 15.35
N ASP A 7 -42.44 10.14 14.18
CA ASP A 7 -41.44 9.82 13.16
C ASP A 7 -40.00 10.10 13.63
N ASP A 8 -39.77 11.18 14.36
CA ASP A 8 -38.45 11.52 14.93
C ASP A 8 -38.01 10.52 16.01
N VAL A 9 -38.98 9.99 16.77
CA VAL A 9 -38.71 8.95 17.78
C VAL A 9 -38.35 7.63 17.13
N ILE A 10 -39.03 7.27 16.04
CA ILE A 10 -38.77 6.04 15.26
C ILE A 10 -37.40 6.12 14.58
N GLU A 11 -37.06 7.25 13.98
CA GLU A 11 -35.77 7.46 13.33
C GLU A 11 -34.61 7.40 14.35
N SER A 12 -34.76 8.05 15.50
CA SER A 12 -33.78 7.99 16.58
C SER A 12 -33.65 6.58 17.15
N ALA A 13 -34.77 5.85 17.35
CA ALA A 13 -34.75 4.48 17.82
C ALA A 13 -34.09 3.50 16.84
N ASN A 14 -34.26 3.72 15.54
CA ASN A 14 -33.59 2.94 14.49
C ASN A 14 -32.08 3.22 14.43
N HIS A 15 -31.66 4.46 14.62
CA HIS A 15 -30.25 4.83 14.74
C HIS A 15 -29.59 4.14 15.95
N PHE A 16 -30.23 4.14 17.10
CA PHE A 16 -29.71 3.45 18.28
C PHE A 16 -29.63 1.93 18.10
N ARG A 17 -30.62 1.31 17.45
CA ARG A 17 -30.57 -0.13 17.12
C ARG A 17 -29.46 -0.49 16.15
N CYS A 18 -29.13 0.40 15.20
CA CYS A 18 -27.95 0.23 14.35
C CYS A 18 -26.65 0.31 15.15
N ILE A 19 -26.55 1.29 16.07
CA ILE A 19 -25.37 1.45 16.91
C ILE A 19 -25.23 0.25 17.86
N ASP A 20 -26.30 -0.21 18.51
CA ASP A 20 -26.28 -1.41 19.35
C ASP A 20 -25.81 -2.66 18.57
N ARG A 21 -26.23 -2.81 17.31
CA ARG A 21 -25.78 -3.93 16.48
C ARG A 21 -24.32 -3.84 16.07
N MET A 22 -23.77 -2.62 15.95
CA MET A 22 -22.36 -2.41 15.65
C MET A 22 -21.44 -2.55 16.88
N ILE A 23 -21.99 -2.36 18.08
CA ILE A 23 -21.21 -2.28 19.33
C ILE A 23 -21.37 -3.54 20.21
N ASP A 24 -22.25 -4.43 19.85
CA ASP A 24 -22.63 -5.61 20.68
C ASP A 24 -21.64 -6.78 20.65
N PRO A 25 -20.42 -6.72 20.30
CA PRO A 25 -19.38 -7.56 20.87
C PRO A 25 -18.43 -6.79 21.80
N VAL A 26 -18.41 -5.47 21.71
CA VAL A 26 -17.51 -4.67 22.55
C VAL A 26 -18.27 -4.21 23.79
N LYS A 27 -18.07 -4.86 24.90
CA LYS A 27 -18.60 -4.53 26.23
C LYS A 27 -18.16 -3.15 26.78
N ALA A 28 -18.18 -2.12 25.96
CA ALA A 28 -18.00 -0.75 26.39
C ALA A 28 -19.37 -0.11 26.63
N ALA A 29 -19.75 0.10 27.87
CA ALA A 29 -20.94 0.86 28.23
C ALA A 29 -20.83 2.26 27.60
N LEU A 30 -21.65 2.52 26.57
CA LEU A 30 -21.83 3.87 26.02
C LEU A 30 -22.28 4.78 27.17
N THR A 31 -21.48 5.77 27.51
CA THR A 31 -21.85 6.71 28.57
C THR A 31 -23.01 7.58 28.07
N GLU A 32 -23.91 7.98 28.97
CA GLU A 32 -25.03 8.88 28.66
C GLU A 32 -24.55 10.15 27.92
N LYS A 33 -23.33 10.61 28.19
CA LYS A 33 -22.67 11.74 27.53
C LYS A 33 -22.37 11.49 26.06
N LEU A 34 -21.91 10.26 25.71
CA LEU A 34 -21.64 9.87 24.33
C LEU A 34 -22.94 9.71 23.52
N MET A 35 -23.98 9.14 24.15
CA MET A 35 -25.30 9.01 23.55
C MET A 35 -25.94 10.36 23.24
N LYS A 36 -25.83 11.31 24.18
CA LYS A 36 -26.27 12.71 23.95
C LYS A 36 -25.46 13.37 22.83
N GLY A 37 -24.17 13.11 22.73
CA GLY A 37 -23.30 13.60 21.65
C GLY A 37 -23.69 13.08 20.28
N LEU A 38 -23.99 11.80 20.15
CA LEU A 38 -24.41 11.16 18.89
C LEU A 38 -25.80 11.66 18.44
N CYS A 39 -26.75 11.85 19.34
CA CYS A 39 -28.05 12.46 19.04
C CYS A 39 -27.92 13.88 18.49
N LEU A 40 -26.95 14.64 18.99
CA LEU A 40 -26.66 16.01 18.54
C LEU A 40 -26.05 16.07 17.16
N ILE A 41 -25.13 15.17 16.85
CA ILE A 41 -24.51 15.05 15.54
C ILE A 41 -25.58 14.66 14.50
N SER A 42 -26.46 13.72 14.81
CA SER A 42 -27.56 13.31 13.93
C SER A 42 -28.51 14.46 13.62
N LYS A 43 -28.87 15.28 14.59
CA LYS A 43 -29.77 16.43 14.38
C LYS A 43 -29.14 17.62 13.68
N ASN A 44 -27.85 17.86 13.86
CA ASN A 44 -27.14 18.92 13.13
C ASN A 44 -26.92 18.60 11.65
N SER A 45 -27.10 17.35 11.24
CA SER A 45 -27.03 16.94 9.83
C SER A 45 -28.37 17.10 9.09
N THR A 46 -29.49 17.23 9.80
CA THR A 46 -30.78 17.52 9.21
C THR A 46 -31.04 19.02 9.27
N SER A 47 -31.37 19.62 8.13
CA SER A 47 -31.58 21.08 7.95
C SER A 47 -32.84 21.62 8.62
N ASP A 48 -33.25 21.06 9.73
CA ASP A 48 -34.47 21.48 10.42
C ASP A 48 -34.17 22.57 11.44
N SER A 49 -34.32 23.81 10.97
CA SER A 49 -34.08 25.04 11.73
C SER A 49 -35.16 25.39 12.73
N ARG A 50 -36.09 24.50 13.06
CA ARG A 50 -37.22 24.78 13.99
C ARG A 50 -36.87 24.64 15.47
N GLU A 51 -35.64 24.79 15.87
CA GLU A 51 -35.11 24.47 16.86
C GLU A 51 -34.65 25.18 17.99
N ASP A 52 -35.25 26.26 18.37
CA ASP A 52 -35.27 26.85 19.70
C ASP A 52 -35.65 25.88 20.84
N ARG A 53 -36.12 24.69 20.47
CA ARG A 53 -36.55 23.66 21.43
C ARG A 53 -35.45 22.79 22.02
N PHE A 54 -34.24 22.90 21.46
CA PHE A 54 -33.15 22.00 21.88
C PHE A 54 -31.95 22.73 22.46
N ALA A 55 -32.10 23.94 22.94
CA ALA A 55 -31.02 24.71 23.58
C ALA A 55 -29.66 24.57 22.83
N VAL A 56 -29.70 24.65 21.47
CA VAL A 56 -28.53 24.52 20.60
C VAL A 56 -27.39 25.44 21.05
N GLY A 57 -27.70 26.53 21.70
CA GLY A 57 -26.74 27.46 22.29
C GLY A 57 -25.92 26.86 23.44
N GLU A 58 -26.50 26.02 24.26
CA GLU A 58 -25.76 25.33 25.35
C GLU A 58 -24.80 24.30 24.84
N TYR A 59 -25.16 23.56 23.79
CA TYR A 59 -24.29 22.58 23.18
C TYR A 59 -23.16 23.17 22.34
N ARG A 60 -23.33 24.37 21.81
CA ARG A 60 -22.25 25.10 21.13
C ARG A 60 -21.16 25.58 22.10
N LYS A 61 -21.47 25.68 23.40
CA LYS A 61 -20.48 26.04 24.44
C LYS A 61 -19.64 24.86 24.90
N LEU A 62 -20.16 23.63 24.81
CA LEU A 62 -19.44 22.44 25.25
C LEU A 62 -18.09 22.20 24.56
N PRO A 63 -17.91 22.35 23.24
CA PRO A 63 -16.61 22.24 22.60
C PRO A 63 -15.63 23.34 23.04
N ASN A 64 -16.13 24.51 23.43
CA ASN A 64 -15.28 25.61 23.90
C ASN A 64 -14.90 25.48 25.39
N GLU A 65 -15.65 24.73 26.17
CA GLU A 65 -15.37 24.50 27.59
C GLU A 65 -14.49 23.25 27.83
N VAL A 66 -14.47 22.31 26.88
CA VAL A 66 -13.66 21.07 26.99
C VAL A 66 -12.22 21.29 26.53
N GLY A 67 -11.95 22.32 25.76
CA GLY A 67 -10.61 22.67 25.33
C GLY A 67 -10.14 23.95 25.99
N GLY A 68 -9.55 23.89 27.17
CA GLY A 68 -8.76 24.99 27.74
C GLY A 68 -7.56 25.34 26.85
N MET A 69 -7.79 25.54 25.59
CA MET A 69 -6.85 26.15 24.67
C MET A 69 -7.22 27.63 24.60
N ASP A 70 -6.44 28.46 25.28
CA ASP A 70 -6.35 29.85 24.95
C ASP A 70 -6.21 29.96 23.43
N ARG A 71 -7.02 30.81 22.82
CA ARG A 71 -6.86 31.16 21.41
C ARG A 71 -5.42 31.66 21.26
N ILE A 72 -4.55 30.83 20.72
CA ILE A 72 -3.28 31.33 20.17
C ILE A 72 -3.71 32.32 19.10
N PRO A 73 -3.39 33.63 19.22
CA PRO A 73 -3.66 34.57 18.17
C PRO A 73 -3.00 33.99 16.91
N TYR A 74 -3.78 33.82 15.83
CA TYR A 74 -3.24 33.48 14.54
C TYR A 74 -2.43 34.70 14.09
N GLU A 75 -1.14 34.72 14.43
CA GLU A 75 -0.21 35.63 13.79
C GLU A 75 -0.04 35.13 12.35
N GLN A 76 -0.50 35.95 11.41
CA GLN A 76 -0.19 35.73 10.01
C GLN A 76 1.35 35.64 9.90
N PRO A 77 1.90 34.55 9.36
CA PRO A 77 3.31 34.53 9.05
C PRO A 77 3.61 35.69 8.09
N PRO A 78 4.71 36.41 8.26
CA PRO A 78 5.05 37.53 7.41
C PRO A 78 5.05 37.09 5.96
N LEU A 79 4.39 37.85 5.10
CA LEU A 79 4.18 37.65 3.66
C LEU A 79 5.46 37.65 2.82
N GLU A 80 6.64 37.59 3.46
CA GLU A 80 7.95 37.57 2.80
C GLU A 80 8.83 36.45 3.37
N ARG A 81 8.45 35.21 3.12
CA ARG A 81 9.48 34.18 2.85
C ARG A 81 9.47 33.96 1.36
N GLY A 82 10.54 34.45 0.73
CA GLY A 82 10.77 34.24 -0.68
C GLY A 82 10.49 32.81 -1.04
N VAL A 83 9.70 32.61 -2.09
CA VAL A 83 9.53 31.34 -2.77
C VAL A 83 10.95 30.89 -3.12
N ASN A 84 11.55 30.11 -2.25
CA ASN A 84 12.83 29.51 -2.55
C ASN A 84 12.62 28.67 -3.82
N ASN A 85 13.44 28.92 -4.83
CA ASN A 85 13.51 28.22 -6.10
C ASN A 85 13.86 26.72 -5.95
N TYR A 86 13.11 25.97 -5.14
CA TYR A 86 13.23 24.52 -5.04
C TYR A 86 12.72 23.79 -6.30
N TYR A 87 12.04 24.51 -7.20
CA TYR A 87 11.35 23.94 -8.37
C TYR A 87 12.18 23.97 -9.67
N SER A 88 13.42 24.42 -9.67
CA SER A 88 14.23 24.39 -10.89
C SER A 88 15.47 23.51 -10.71
N THR A 89 15.28 22.19 -10.68
CA THR A 89 16.39 21.26 -10.88
C THR A 89 16.48 20.95 -12.38
N ASN A 90 17.29 21.72 -13.10
CA ASN A 90 17.54 21.51 -14.52
C ASN A 90 18.85 20.75 -14.69
N ILE A 91 18.79 19.53 -15.18
CA ILE A 91 19.94 18.93 -15.87
C ILE A 91 20.00 19.67 -17.21
N ARG A 92 21.11 20.36 -17.53
CA ARG A 92 21.24 21.04 -18.84
C ARG A 92 21.11 20.00 -19.95
N THR A 93 19.92 19.99 -20.59
CA THR A 93 19.67 19.16 -21.77
C THR A 93 20.17 19.91 -22.99
N THR A 94 21.06 19.31 -23.75
CA THR A 94 21.49 19.83 -25.05
C THR A 94 20.65 19.27 -26.19
N ASN A 95 19.73 18.36 -25.90
CA ASN A 95 18.91 17.62 -26.85
C ASN A 95 17.41 17.87 -26.62
N MET A 96 16.61 17.60 -27.64
CA MET A 96 15.15 17.60 -27.59
C MET A 96 14.66 16.57 -26.57
N LEU A 97 13.71 16.94 -25.71
CA LEU A 97 13.07 16.03 -24.76
C LEU A 97 12.34 14.89 -25.46
N ASP A 98 12.26 13.72 -24.83
CA ASP A 98 11.46 12.63 -25.36
C ASP A 98 9.97 12.87 -25.12
N LEU A 99 9.62 13.36 -23.91
CA LEU A 99 8.25 13.63 -23.48
C LEU A 99 8.19 14.90 -22.64
N LEU A 100 7.18 15.72 -22.88
CA LEU A 100 6.89 16.91 -22.10
C LEU A 100 5.43 16.89 -21.63
N ILE A 101 5.20 16.86 -20.33
CA ILE A 101 3.88 17.04 -19.73
C ILE A 101 3.75 18.52 -19.32
N LYS A 102 2.70 19.21 -19.80
CA LYS A 102 2.42 20.63 -19.52
C LYS A 102 1.16 20.77 -18.69
N ASN A 103 1.09 21.85 -17.93
CA ASN A 103 -0.13 22.32 -17.24
C ASN A 103 -0.72 21.32 -16.23
N ALA A 104 0.06 20.34 -15.76
CA ALA A 104 -0.41 19.38 -14.77
C ALA A 104 -0.33 19.95 -13.35
N ILE A 105 -1.16 19.41 -12.46
CA ILE A 105 -0.95 19.56 -11.02
C ILE A 105 0.14 18.57 -10.63
N VAL A 106 1.35 19.06 -10.37
CA VAL A 106 2.51 18.22 -10.05
C VAL A 106 2.58 17.97 -8.55
N VAL A 107 2.53 16.71 -8.15
CA VAL A 107 2.72 16.23 -6.79
C VAL A 107 3.99 15.39 -6.77
N THR A 108 5.09 15.96 -6.31
CA THR A 108 6.40 15.34 -6.44
C THR A 108 6.68 14.23 -5.45
N MET A 109 6.03 14.25 -4.29
CA MET A 109 6.32 13.44 -3.10
C MET A 109 7.77 13.61 -2.57
N GLU A 110 8.49 14.65 -3.02
CA GLU A 110 9.72 15.07 -2.35
C GLU A 110 9.38 15.74 -1.01
N PRO A 111 10.26 15.61 0.01
CA PRO A 111 10.05 16.26 1.30
C PRO A 111 9.84 17.77 1.15
N GLU A 112 8.89 18.32 1.93
CA GLU A 112 8.60 19.76 1.98
C GLU A 112 8.15 20.40 0.64
N CYS A 113 7.87 19.57 -0.39
CA CYS A 113 7.35 20.05 -1.66
C CYS A 113 5.82 19.98 -1.67
N GLU A 114 5.18 21.12 -1.85
CA GLU A 114 3.72 21.21 -1.97
C GLU A 114 3.29 21.04 -3.44
N PRO A 115 2.04 20.62 -3.69
CA PRO A 115 1.49 20.54 -5.04
C PRO A 115 1.52 21.88 -5.77
N PHE A 116 1.87 21.88 -7.06
CA PHE A 116 1.90 23.08 -7.89
C PHE A 116 1.44 22.81 -9.31
N ILE A 117 0.96 23.83 -10.01
CA ILE A 117 0.71 23.74 -11.46
C ILE A 117 2.04 23.94 -12.18
N GLY A 118 2.41 22.98 -13.02
CA GLY A 118 3.71 23.03 -13.66
C GLY A 118 3.86 22.10 -14.85
N SER A 119 5.12 21.88 -15.22
CA SER A 119 5.52 21.05 -16.35
C SER A 119 6.67 20.14 -15.96
N VAL A 120 6.70 18.95 -16.59
CA VAL A 120 7.73 17.94 -16.37
C VAL A 120 8.26 17.48 -17.72
N GLY A 121 9.59 17.64 -17.92
CA GLY A 121 10.30 17.16 -19.11
C GLY A 121 11.03 15.86 -18.81
N ILE A 122 10.91 14.89 -19.71
CA ILE A 122 11.52 13.57 -19.63
C ILE A 122 12.51 13.41 -20.78
N GLN A 123 13.70 12.87 -20.48
CA GLN A 123 14.73 12.52 -21.44
C GLN A 123 15.42 11.22 -21.02
N ASP A 124 15.64 10.33 -21.98
CA ASP A 124 16.34 9.05 -21.76
C ASP A 124 15.73 8.23 -20.59
N GLY A 125 14.39 8.25 -20.49
CA GLY A 125 13.63 7.52 -19.46
C GLY A 125 13.69 8.11 -18.05
N ARG A 126 14.24 9.33 -17.88
CA ARG A 126 14.41 10.00 -16.59
C ARG A 126 13.75 11.38 -16.59
N PHE A 127 13.33 11.84 -15.42
CA PHE A 127 12.93 13.22 -15.24
C PHE A 127 14.15 14.13 -15.48
N ALA A 128 14.06 15.00 -16.47
CA ALA A 128 15.12 15.97 -16.81
C ALA A 128 14.80 17.35 -16.23
N ILE A 129 13.54 17.77 -16.31
CA ILE A 129 13.05 19.07 -15.86
C ILE A 129 11.79 18.88 -15.03
N VAL A 130 11.73 19.49 -13.85
CA VAL A 130 10.52 19.58 -13.00
C VAL A 130 10.40 21.04 -12.57
N THR A 131 9.36 21.74 -13.00
CA THR A 131 9.27 23.19 -12.78
C THR A 131 7.82 23.71 -12.83
N ASN A 132 7.57 24.80 -12.11
CA ASN A 132 6.35 25.61 -12.25
C ASN A 132 6.48 26.72 -13.32
N GLU A 133 7.65 26.84 -13.93
CA GLU A 133 7.89 27.78 -15.02
C GLU A 133 7.59 27.14 -16.38
N GLN A 134 7.51 27.97 -17.42
CA GLN A 134 7.30 27.49 -18.78
C GLN A 134 8.58 26.85 -19.31
N ILE A 135 8.48 25.57 -19.69
CA ILE A 135 9.56 24.85 -20.40
C ILE A 135 9.60 25.33 -21.84
N ARG A 136 10.82 25.73 -22.30
CA ARG A 136 11.08 26.24 -23.67
C ARG A 136 11.62 25.17 -24.60
N GLU A 137 12.15 24.09 -24.04
CA GLU A 137 12.71 22.97 -24.78
C GLU A 137 11.63 22.31 -25.64
N GLU A 138 12.00 21.91 -26.87
CA GLU A 138 11.17 21.10 -27.75
C GLU A 138 11.13 19.65 -27.26
N ALA A 139 10.03 18.97 -27.51
CA ALA A 139 9.86 17.57 -27.15
C ALA A 139 9.31 16.77 -28.36
N ARG A 140 9.67 15.49 -28.45
CA ARG A 140 9.13 14.56 -29.47
C ARG A 140 7.64 14.34 -29.27
N GLU A 141 7.21 14.23 -28.00
CA GLU A 141 5.81 14.13 -27.62
C GLU A 141 5.50 15.19 -26.54
N THR A 142 4.35 15.84 -26.69
CA THR A 142 3.83 16.75 -25.67
C THR A 142 2.43 16.30 -25.27
N VAL A 143 2.20 16.17 -23.96
CA VAL A 143 0.92 15.83 -23.35
C VAL A 143 0.42 17.04 -22.55
N ASP A 144 -0.83 17.44 -22.80
CA ASP A 144 -1.51 18.44 -21.98
C ASP A 144 -2.06 17.76 -20.73
N GLY A 145 -1.55 18.16 -19.58
CA GLY A 145 -1.94 17.70 -18.24
C GLY A 145 -3.02 18.54 -17.57
N THR A 146 -3.65 19.47 -18.32
CA THR A 146 -4.77 20.27 -17.79
C THR A 146 -5.87 19.34 -17.26
N GLY A 147 -6.36 19.58 -16.04
CA GLY A 147 -7.35 18.73 -15.38
C GLY A 147 -6.80 17.38 -14.88
N LYS A 148 -5.47 17.23 -14.81
CA LYS A 148 -4.83 16.00 -14.32
C LYS A 148 -3.81 16.30 -13.22
N ILE A 149 -3.71 15.37 -12.28
CA ILE A 149 -2.63 15.32 -11.30
C ILE A 149 -1.54 14.41 -11.84
N LEU A 150 -0.30 14.92 -11.92
CA LEU A 150 0.90 14.15 -12.20
C LEU A 150 1.50 13.72 -10.87
N PHE A 151 1.51 12.41 -10.62
CA PHE A 151 1.88 11.79 -9.36
C PHE A 151 2.93 10.69 -9.59
N PRO A 152 3.86 10.43 -8.68
CA PRO A 152 4.78 9.30 -8.81
C PRO A 152 4.03 8.00 -9.02
N GLY A 153 4.59 7.10 -9.81
CA GLY A 153 4.10 5.74 -9.88
C GLY A 153 4.14 5.08 -8.50
N MET A 154 3.05 4.41 -8.12
CA MET A 154 2.94 3.77 -6.82
C MET A 154 3.73 2.46 -6.76
N ILE A 155 4.13 2.10 -5.54
CA ILE A 155 4.97 0.94 -5.23
C ILE A 155 4.17 -0.01 -4.35
N ASN A 156 3.81 -1.16 -4.90
CA ASN A 156 3.18 -2.25 -4.18
C ASN A 156 4.27 -3.17 -3.60
N GLY A 157 4.52 -3.03 -2.32
CA GLY A 157 5.66 -3.68 -1.65
C GLY A 157 5.44 -5.14 -1.29
N HIS A 158 4.23 -5.70 -1.45
CA HIS A 158 3.95 -7.09 -1.14
C HIS A 158 2.72 -7.57 -1.90
N VAL A 159 2.89 -8.59 -2.73
CA VAL A 159 1.80 -9.21 -3.49
C VAL A 159 2.08 -10.68 -3.77
N HIS A 160 1.01 -11.47 -3.90
CA HIS A 160 1.04 -12.84 -4.40
C HIS A 160 0.23 -12.89 -5.69
N GLY A 161 0.92 -12.69 -6.82
CA GLY A 161 0.29 -12.55 -8.13
C GLY A 161 -0.38 -13.83 -8.62
N ASP A 162 0.12 -14.97 -8.17
CA ASP A 162 -0.44 -16.28 -8.45
C ASP A 162 -1.81 -16.55 -7.78
N MET A 163 -2.19 -15.73 -6.77
CA MET A 163 -3.43 -15.89 -6.00
C MET A 163 -4.63 -15.13 -6.56
N THR A 164 -4.46 -14.29 -7.58
CA THR A 164 -5.56 -13.42 -8.04
C THR A 164 -6.72 -14.18 -8.70
N VAL A 165 -6.46 -15.33 -9.33
CA VAL A 165 -7.52 -16.20 -9.87
C VAL A 165 -8.36 -16.87 -8.79
N LEU A 166 -7.92 -16.85 -7.53
CA LEU A 166 -8.62 -17.38 -6.35
C LEU A 166 -9.42 -16.31 -5.60
N ARG A 167 -9.53 -15.09 -6.14
CA ARG A 167 -10.26 -13.97 -5.56
C ARG A 167 -11.68 -14.38 -5.15
N GLY A 168 -12.06 -14.04 -3.90
CA GLY A 168 -13.36 -14.34 -3.34
C GLY A 168 -13.48 -15.70 -2.63
N LEU A 169 -12.49 -16.59 -2.73
CA LEU A 169 -12.56 -17.90 -2.08
C LEU A 169 -12.16 -17.87 -0.60
N GLY A 170 -11.44 -16.84 -0.16
CA GLY A 170 -11.02 -16.67 1.23
C GLY A 170 -11.86 -15.69 2.03
N ASP A 171 -13.03 -15.29 1.52
CA ASP A 171 -13.85 -14.29 2.17
C ASP A 171 -14.46 -14.85 3.47
N ASP A 172 -14.59 -13.97 4.49
CA ASP A 172 -15.13 -14.29 5.82
C ASP A 172 -14.40 -15.40 6.59
N LEU A 173 -13.15 -15.70 6.24
CA LEU A 173 -12.30 -16.69 6.89
C LEU A 173 -11.00 -16.06 7.37
N THR A 174 -10.56 -16.44 8.56
CA THR A 174 -9.20 -16.16 9.02
C THR A 174 -8.16 -16.96 8.21
N LEU A 175 -6.88 -16.54 8.25
CA LEU A 175 -5.81 -17.27 7.57
C LEU A 175 -5.73 -18.73 8.06
N LEU A 176 -5.90 -18.97 9.37
CA LEU A 176 -5.84 -20.31 9.95
C LEU A 176 -7.00 -21.20 9.45
N GLU A 177 -8.21 -20.65 9.36
CA GLU A 177 -9.37 -21.36 8.79
C GLU A 177 -9.15 -21.67 7.30
N GLN A 178 -8.63 -20.72 6.53
CA GLN A 178 -8.29 -20.95 5.13
C GLN A 178 -7.25 -22.07 4.99
N ASN A 179 -6.22 -22.09 5.81
CA ASN A 179 -5.21 -23.13 5.82
C ASN A 179 -5.79 -24.52 6.14
N HIS A 180 -6.79 -24.59 7.00
CA HIS A 180 -7.49 -25.85 7.30
C HIS A 180 -8.39 -26.31 6.17
N ILE A 181 -9.16 -25.38 5.56
CA ILE A 181 -10.14 -25.70 4.50
C ILE A 181 -9.42 -26.06 3.19
N TYR A 182 -8.38 -25.30 2.84
CA TYR A 182 -7.69 -25.42 1.56
C TYR A 182 -6.37 -26.19 1.66
N SER A 183 -6.11 -26.87 2.76
CA SER A 183 -4.90 -27.68 3.01
C SER A 183 -3.59 -26.94 2.75
N SER A 184 -3.54 -25.66 3.17
CA SER A 184 -2.58 -24.63 2.81
C SER A 184 -2.66 -24.18 1.34
N HIS A 185 -2.54 -22.86 1.11
CA HIS A 185 -2.56 -22.23 -0.21
C HIS A 185 -1.45 -22.78 -1.16
N ARG A 186 -0.35 -23.33 -0.64
CA ARG A 186 0.62 -24.07 -1.45
C ARG A 186 -0.02 -25.25 -2.21
N TYR A 187 -1.06 -25.83 -1.67
CA TYR A 187 -1.78 -26.93 -2.31
C TYR A 187 -2.56 -26.45 -3.54
N PHE A 188 -3.27 -25.34 -3.44
CA PHE A 188 -3.97 -24.73 -4.57
C PHE A 188 -3.03 -24.40 -5.73
N LEU A 189 -1.87 -23.84 -5.41
CA LEU A 189 -0.90 -23.43 -6.43
C LEU A 189 -0.29 -24.63 -7.15
N LYS A 190 -0.13 -25.79 -6.48
CA LYS A 190 0.37 -27.02 -7.09
C LYS A 190 -0.61 -27.63 -8.10
N ASP A 191 -1.91 -27.31 -7.98
CA ASP A 191 -2.95 -27.79 -8.88
C ASP A 191 -3.16 -26.88 -10.10
N LEU A 192 -2.55 -25.69 -10.11
CA LEU A 192 -2.55 -24.78 -11.25
C LEU A 192 -1.48 -25.20 -12.26
N SER A 193 -1.80 -25.16 -13.55
CA SER A 193 -0.80 -25.30 -14.60
C SER A 193 0.09 -24.05 -14.65
N LEU A 194 1.24 -24.15 -15.32
CA LEU A 194 2.14 -23.00 -15.48
C LEU A 194 1.45 -21.85 -16.23
N GLU A 195 0.61 -22.16 -17.22
CA GLU A 195 -0.17 -21.17 -17.97
C GLU A 195 -1.23 -20.49 -17.09
N GLU A 196 -1.84 -21.22 -16.15
CA GLU A 196 -2.81 -20.68 -15.21
C GLU A 196 -2.14 -19.78 -14.16
N LEU A 197 -0.97 -20.16 -13.65
CA LEU A 197 -0.14 -19.34 -12.77
C LEU A 197 0.33 -18.06 -13.45
N GLU A 198 0.73 -18.14 -14.72
CA GLU A 198 1.09 -16.97 -15.53
C GLU A 198 -0.11 -16.06 -15.76
N ALA A 199 -1.27 -16.61 -16.11
CA ALA A 199 -2.50 -15.84 -16.33
C ALA A 199 -2.95 -15.09 -15.06
N SER A 200 -2.79 -15.70 -13.88
CA SER A 200 -3.04 -15.05 -12.59
C SER A 200 -2.13 -13.84 -12.38
N ARG A 201 -0.82 -14.01 -12.59
CA ARG A 201 0.16 -12.92 -12.47
C ARG A 201 -0.11 -11.79 -13.45
N GLU A 202 -0.40 -12.11 -14.70
CA GLU A 202 -0.74 -11.09 -15.70
C GLU A 202 -1.99 -10.29 -15.32
N LEU A 203 -3.02 -10.94 -14.75
CA LEU A 203 -4.20 -10.25 -14.26
C LEU A 203 -3.86 -9.32 -13.10
N THR A 204 -3.03 -9.78 -12.16
CA THR A 204 -2.53 -8.98 -11.03
C THR A 204 -1.79 -7.74 -11.53
N TYR A 205 -0.84 -7.92 -12.43
CA TYR A 205 -0.01 -6.83 -12.93
C TYR A 205 -0.79 -5.87 -13.83
N LEU A 206 -1.76 -6.38 -14.58
CA LEU A 206 -2.69 -5.56 -15.34
C LEU A 206 -3.55 -4.67 -14.42
N GLU A 207 -4.11 -5.22 -13.33
CA GLU A 207 -4.86 -4.45 -12.33
C GLU A 207 -3.96 -3.41 -11.67
N ALA A 208 -2.75 -3.78 -11.27
CA ALA A 208 -1.76 -2.90 -10.66
C ALA A 208 -1.43 -1.70 -11.56
N ILE A 209 -1.06 -1.93 -12.84
CA ILE A 209 -0.80 -0.83 -13.80
C ILE A 209 -2.02 0.06 -13.97
N ARG A 210 -3.21 -0.53 -14.09
CA ARG A 210 -4.46 0.20 -14.29
C ARG A 210 -4.90 1.02 -13.09
N SER A 211 -4.39 0.68 -11.91
CA SER A 211 -4.60 1.43 -10.66
C SER A 211 -3.41 2.32 -10.26
N GLY A 212 -2.38 2.43 -11.12
CA GLY A 212 -1.29 3.38 -10.94
C GLY A 212 -0.03 2.84 -10.29
N THR A 213 0.06 1.53 -10.06
CA THR A 213 1.28 0.89 -9.58
C THR A 213 2.27 0.74 -10.73
N THR A 214 3.53 1.15 -10.53
CA THR A 214 4.62 1.04 -11.50
C THR A 214 5.73 0.10 -11.07
N PHE A 215 5.76 -0.25 -9.79
CA PHE A 215 6.68 -1.23 -9.22
C PHE A 215 5.90 -2.16 -8.29
N ILE A 216 6.13 -3.47 -8.41
CA ILE A 216 5.46 -4.49 -7.61
C ILE A 216 6.50 -5.46 -7.04
N LEU A 217 6.33 -5.86 -5.78
CA LEU A 217 7.12 -6.96 -5.23
C LEU A 217 6.28 -8.22 -5.20
N GLU A 218 6.66 -9.17 -6.02
CA GLU A 218 6.11 -10.52 -6.06
C GLU A 218 6.75 -11.36 -4.97
N HIS A 219 5.95 -11.82 -4.01
CA HIS A 219 6.36 -12.78 -3.00
C HIS A 219 5.92 -14.17 -3.44
N GLU A 220 6.87 -14.97 -3.92
CA GLU A 220 6.57 -16.29 -4.48
C GLU A 220 6.60 -17.37 -3.40
N TYR A 221 5.65 -18.29 -3.48
CA TYR A 221 5.62 -19.52 -2.69
C TYR A 221 6.18 -20.74 -3.44
N THR A 222 6.39 -20.59 -4.72
CA THR A 222 6.91 -21.67 -5.57
C THR A 222 8.07 -21.09 -6.35
N SER A 223 9.17 -21.79 -6.46
CA SER A 223 10.37 -21.36 -7.17
C SER A 223 10.14 -21.19 -8.70
N LEU A 224 9.20 -20.35 -9.07
CA LEU A 224 8.75 -20.08 -10.44
C LEU A 224 9.08 -18.64 -10.87
N GLY A 225 10.19 -18.09 -10.40
CA GLY A 225 10.60 -16.71 -10.70
C GLY A 225 10.64 -16.38 -12.20
N THR A 226 10.85 -17.37 -13.08
CA THR A 226 10.80 -17.20 -14.54
C THR A 226 9.42 -16.76 -15.02
N LEU A 227 8.33 -17.31 -14.46
CA LEU A 227 6.96 -16.92 -14.84
C LEU A 227 6.68 -15.48 -14.46
N SER A 228 7.11 -15.04 -13.28
CA SER A 228 6.96 -13.65 -12.84
C SER A 228 7.79 -12.69 -13.71
N VAL A 229 9.02 -13.06 -14.09
CA VAL A 229 9.86 -12.27 -15.02
C VAL A 229 9.13 -12.10 -16.35
N ASP A 230 8.62 -13.17 -16.93
CA ASP A 230 7.97 -13.15 -18.25
C ASP A 230 6.65 -12.36 -18.20
N ALA A 231 5.84 -12.53 -17.16
CA ALA A 231 4.62 -11.77 -16.96
C ALA A 231 4.90 -10.26 -16.74
N MET A 232 5.91 -9.89 -15.91
CA MET A 232 6.31 -8.50 -15.71
C MET A 232 6.75 -7.84 -17.01
N LYS A 233 7.55 -8.53 -17.82
CA LYS A 233 8.00 -8.03 -19.13
C LYS A 233 6.85 -7.86 -20.10
N ARG A 234 5.93 -8.81 -20.14
CA ARG A 234 4.77 -8.77 -21.04
C ARG A 234 3.84 -7.62 -20.72
N ILE A 235 3.55 -7.41 -19.43
CA ILE A 235 2.70 -6.31 -18.98
C ILE A 235 3.44 -4.97 -19.01
N GLY A 236 4.77 -4.96 -18.87
CA GLY A 236 5.62 -3.79 -18.86
C GLY A 236 5.72 -3.12 -17.48
N ILE A 237 5.48 -3.85 -16.39
CA ILE A 237 5.63 -3.37 -15.01
C ILE A 237 7.05 -3.62 -14.50
N LYS A 238 7.60 -2.72 -13.71
CA LYS A 238 8.82 -2.95 -12.94
C LYS A 238 8.53 -3.78 -11.70
N GLY A 239 9.52 -4.50 -11.19
CA GLY A 239 9.32 -5.24 -9.96
C GLY A 239 10.57 -5.81 -9.32
N GLY A 240 10.32 -6.44 -8.21
CA GLY A 240 11.21 -7.37 -7.54
C GLY A 240 10.52 -8.72 -7.40
N ILE A 241 11.30 -9.77 -7.31
CA ILE A 241 10.83 -11.14 -7.12
C ILE A 241 11.59 -11.74 -5.95
N SER A 242 10.86 -12.31 -5.00
CA SER A 242 11.46 -13.12 -3.95
C SER A 242 11.37 -14.59 -4.29
N ASP A 243 12.50 -15.30 -4.18
CA ASP A 243 12.54 -16.75 -4.24
C ASP A 243 12.53 -17.33 -2.83
N ASP A 244 11.65 -18.31 -2.57
CA ASP A 244 11.54 -18.92 -1.25
C ASP A 244 12.70 -19.90 -1.02
N LEU A 245 13.69 -19.45 -0.27
CA LEU A 245 14.88 -20.22 0.02
C LEU A 245 14.56 -21.48 0.83
N LEU A 246 13.47 -21.50 1.61
CA LEU A 246 13.04 -22.68 2.36
C LEU A 246 12.57 -23.84 1.48
N ASP A 247 12.23 -23.62 0.23
CA ASP A 247 11.96 -24.71 -0.72
C ASP A 247 13.23 -25.53 -1.03
N HIS A 248 14.41 -24.94 -0.86
CA HIS A 248 15.71 -25.54 -1.18
C HIS A 248 16.60 -25.79 0.03
N TYR A 249 16.38 -25.04 1.12
CA TYR A 249 17.20 -25.06 2.32
C TYR A 249 16.30 -24.92 3.56
N ASN A 250 15.85 -26.04 4.11
CA ASN A 250 14.86 -26.05 5.20
C ASN A 250 15.25 -26.90 6.42
N LYS A 251 16.40 -27.55 6.40
CA LYS A 251 16.89 -28.39 7.50
C LYS A 251 18.33 -28.06 7.86
N PRO A 252 18.69 -28.13 9.15
CA PRO A 252 20.09 -28.07 9.56
C PRO A 252 20.93 -29.12 8.82
N GLY A 253 22.08 -28.69 8.30
CA GLY A 253 22.97 -29.54 7.53
C GLY A 253 22.69 -29.62 6.02
N ASP A 254 21.58 -29.05 5.53
CA ASP A 254 21.39 -28.81 4.11
C ASP A 254 22.40 -27.77 3.60
N THR A 255 22.64 -27.76 2.31
CA THR A 255 23.50 -26.77 1.67
C THR A 255 22.66 -25.84 0.78
N ILE A 256 22.82 -24.55 0.95
CA ILE A 256 22.19 -23.55 0.06
C ILE A 256 22.68 -23.82 -1.36
N PRO A 257 21.77 -23.99 -2.35
CA PRO A 257 22.17 -24.28 -3.73
C PRO A 257 22.66 -22.99 -4.42
N GLU A 258 23.91 -22.60 -4.15
CA GLU A 258 24.47 -21.31 -4.60
C GLU A 258 24.41 -21.13 -6.12
N ASP A 259 24.65 -22.17 -6.90
CA ASP A 259 24.57 -22.11 -8.37
C ASP A 259 23.15 -21.82 -8.88
N TYR A 260 22.13 -22.27 -8.16
CA TYR A 260 20.72 -21.95 -8.48
C TYR A 260 20.47 -20.46 -8.24
N TYR A 261 20.86 -19.95 -7.06
CA TYR A 261 20.65 -18.56 -6.71
C TYR A 261 21.49 -17.61 -7.56
N ASP A 262 22.69 -17.98 -7.96
CA ASP A 262 23.49 -17.17 -8.87
C ASP A 262 22.80 -17.01 -10.23
N ARG A 263 22.18 -18.08 -10.76
CA ARG A 263 21.36 -18.00 -11.99
C ARG A 263 20.09 -17.16 -11.78
N PHE A 264 19.40 -17.33 -10.66
CA PHE A 264 18.22 -16.53 -10.31
C PHE A 264 18.57 -15.03 -10.23
N ILE A 265 19.61 -14.67 -9.50
CA ILE A 265 20.09 -13.29 -9.36
C ILE A 265 20.48 -12.72 -10.72
N GLN A 266 21.20 -13.47 -11.53
CA GLN A 266 21.59 -13.07 -12.87
C GLN A 266 20.35 -12.83 -13.75
N MET A 267 19.42 -13.78 -13.79
CA MET A 267 18.16 -13.65 -14.54
C MET A 267 17.39 -12.39 -14.15
N CYS A 268 17.21 -12.14 -12.85
CA CYS A 268 16.52 -10.94 -12.38
C CYS A 268 17.24 -9.67 -12.84
N ARG A 269 18.54 -9.57 -12.63
CA ARG A 269 19.34 -8.38 -12.97
C ARG A 269 19.38 -8.09 -14.47
N GLU A 270 19.52 -9.12 -15.30
CA GLU A 270 19.50 -9.00 -16.77
C GLU A 270 18.14 -8.48 -17.30
N ASN A 271 17.07 -8.70 -16.55
CA ASN A 271 15.73 -8.22 -16.88
C ASN A 271 15.32 -6.94 -16.12
N GLY A 272 16.24 -6.32 -15.36
CA GLY A 272 15.95 -5.10 -14.60
C GLY A 272 15.02 -5.33 -13.40
N ILE A 273 14.98 -6.55 -12.89
CA ILE A 273 14.15 -6.98 -11.75
C ILE A 273 15.04 -7.09 -10.51
N LEU A 274 14.52 -6.66 -9.36
CA LEU A 274 15.21 -6.73 -8.09
C LEU A 274 15.14 -8.18 -7.54
N PRO A 275 16.27 -8.91 -7.41
CA PRO A 275 16.30 -10.23 -6.80
C PRO A 275 16.23 -10.10 -5.27
N ILE A 276 15.37 -10.87 -4.63
CA ILE A 276 15.17 -10.91 -3.19
C ILE A 276 15.09 -12.36 -2.75
N ILE A 277 15.42 -12.65 -1.50
CA ILE A 277 15.25 -13.97 -0.89
C ILE A 277 14.08 -13.90 0.09
N SER A 278 13.18 -14.86 0.02
CA SER A 278 12.19 -15.11 1.05
C SER A 278 12.68 -16.15 2.06
N SER A 279 12.37 -15.96 3.32
CA SER A 279 12.61 -16.96 4.38
C SER A 279 11.30 -17.44 5.02
N ALA A 280 10.19 -17.32 4.29
CA ALA A 280 8.84 -17.70 4.69
C ALA A 280 8.33 -16.98 5.96
N SER A 281 7.68 -17.71 6.86
CA SER A 281 6.98 -17.18 8.05
C SER A 281 7.35 -17.96 9.30
N GLU A 282 6.91 -17.46 10.46
CA GLU A 282 7.35 -17.91 11.78
C GLU A 282 7.15 -19.38 12.07
N GLU A 283 6.11 -20.01 11.53
CA GLU A 283 5.85 -21.44 11.72
C GLU A 283 6.93 -22.35 11.13
N PHE A 284 7.78 -21.80 10.27
CA PHE A 284 8.92 -22.50 9.66
C PHE A 284 10.27 -22.08 10.24
N PHE A 285 10.31 -21.28 11.30
CA PHE A 285 11.55 -20.78 11.86
C PHE A 285 12.44 -21.90 12.40
N ASN A 286 13.68 -21.93 11.89
CA ASN A 286 14.79 -22.68 12.43
C ASN A 286 15.98 -21.72 12.52
N LEU A 287 16.51 -21.50 13.72
CA LEU A 287 17.54 -20.48 13.96
C LEU A 287 18.85 -20.74 13.22
N GLU A 288 19.25 -21.99 13.05
CA GLU A 288 20.45 -22.34 12.28
C GLU A 288 20.25 -22.00 10.80
N VAL A 289 19.09 -22.39 10.24
CA VAL A 289 18.72 -22.09 8.86
C VAL A 289 18.64 -20.58 8.63
N LEU A 290 17.94 -19.86 9.48
CA LEU A 290 17.80 -18.38 9.36
C LEU A 290 19.15 -17.67 9.48
N THR A 291 20.05 -18.15 10.34
CA THR A 291 21.42 -17.63 10.47
C THR A 291 22.20 -17.77 9.17
N GLU A 292 22.15 -18.95 8.54
CA GLU A 292 22.84 -19.19 7.26
C GLU A 292 22.21 -18.42 6.10
N ILE A 293 20.87 -18.28 6.07
CA ILE A 293 20.16 -17.42 5.11
C ILE A 293 20.64 -15.96 5.24
N GLY A 294 20.74 -15.43 6.48
CA GLY A 294 21.23 -14.08 6.73
C GLY A 294 22.66 -13.88 6.21
N LYS A 295 23.57 -14.83 6.49
CA LYS A 295 24.95 -14.80 5.99
C LYS A 295 25.02 -14.87 4.46
N PHE A 296 24.19 -15.74 3.86
CA PHE A 296 24.11 -15.88 2.41
C PHE A 296 23.63 -14.58 1.75
N ALA A 297 22.51 -14.00 2.23
CA ALA A 297 21.98 -12.74 1.74
C ALA A 297 23.01 -11.61 1.84
N ALA A 298 23.75 -11.54 2.97
CA ALA A 298 24.82 -10.54 3.14
C ALA A 298 25.95 -10.71 2.11
N ARG A 299 26.42 -11.96 1.86
CA ARG A 299 27.47 -12.23 0.85
C ARG A 299 27.01 -11.86 -0.57
N LYS A 300 25.76 -12.12 -0.90
CA LYS A 300 25.19 -11.85 -2.24
C LYS A 300 24.63 -10.41 -2.38
N GLN A 301 24.65 -9.62 -1.31
CA GLN A 301 24.09 -8.28 -1.24
C GLN A 301 22.60 -8.24 -1.59
N LEU A 302 21.83 -9.14 -0.98
CA LEU A 302 20.39 -9.28 -1.16
C LEU A 302 19.62 -8.78 0.06
N LEU A 303 18.38 -8.39 -0.17
CA LEU A 303 17.38 -8.20 0.87
C LEU A 303 16.73 -9.54 1.21
N ILE A 304 16.31 -9.69 2.45
CA ILE A 304 15.45 -10.81 2.87
C ILE A 304 14.03 -10.25 3.04
N THR A 305 13.02 -10.94 2.51
CA THR A 305 11.62 -10.67 2.82
C THR A 305 11.00 -11.85 3.55
N GLN A 306 10.05 -11.59 4.44
CA GLN A 306 9.32 -12.64 5.15
C GLN A 306 7.97 -12.11 5.66
N HIS A 307 6.97 -12.99 5.76
CA HIS A 307 5.79 -12.70 6.57
C HIS A 307 6.24 -12.68 8.02
N PHE A 308 5.93 -11.61 8.74
CA PHE A 308 6.56 -11.36 10.03
C PHE A 308 5.58 -10.78 11.03
N ALA A 309 5.47 -11.43 12.19
CA ALA A 309 4.62 -11.02 13.29
C ALA A 309 3.19 -10.69 12.82
N GLU A 310 2.62 -11.55 11.97
CA GLU A 310 1.40 -11.28 11.24
C GLU A 310 0.15 -11.46 12.10
N ASN A 311 0.02 -12.61 12.78
CA ASN A 311 -1.19 -12.96 13.50
C ASN A 311 -0.90 -13.64 14.85
N ASP A 312 -1.93 -13.78 15.68
CA ASP A 312 -1.85 -14.24 17.06
C ASP A 312 -1.35 -15.68 17.17
N TRP A 313 -1.82 -16.59 16.31
CA TRP A 313 -1.41 -18.00 16.38
C TRP A 313 0.08 -18.21 16.04
N ARG A 314 0.66 -17.40 15.15
CA ARG A 314 2.11 -17.38 14.89
C ARG A 314 2.88 -16.86 16.11
N MET A 315 2.35 -15.81 16.77
CA MET A 315 2.94 -15.31 18.02
C MET A 315 2.89 -16.35 19.12
N GLU A 316 1.79 -17.07 19.26
CA GLU A 316 1.65 -18.19 20.20
C GLU A 316 2.60 -19.33 19.87
N HIS A 317 2.77 -19.66 18.58
CA HIS A 317 3.75 -20.66 18.13
C HIS A 317 5.16 -20.30 18.55
N ILE A 318 5.66 -19.11 18.23
CA ILE A 318 7.00 -18.65 18.63
C ILE A 318 7.16 -18.61 20.15
N LYS A 319 6.13 -18.16 20.85
CA LYS A 319 6.14 -18.16 22.32
C LYS A 319 6.27 -19.55 22.90
N LYS A 320 5.57 -20.51 22.34
CA LYS A 320 5.60 -21.92 22.80
C LYS A 320 6.92 -22.61 22.48
N GLU A 321 7.42 -22.46 21.26
CA GLU A 321 8.63 -23.19 20.80
C GLU A 321 9.93 -22.56 21.30
N PHE A 322 9.99 -21.22 21.41
CA PHE A 322 11.23 -20.49 21.71
C PHE A 322 11.15 -19.66 23.00
N ASN A 323 9.99 -19.60 23.66
CA ASN A 323 9.72 -18.72 24.81
C ASN A 323 10.10 -17.24 24.56
N SER A 324 9.93 -16.77 23.32
CA SER A 324 10.31 -15.44 22.85
C SER A 324 9.20 -14.82 22.01
N SER A 325 9.47 -13.67 21.40
CA SER A 325 8.72 -13.09 20.29
C SER A 325 9.59 -13.08 19.03
N PRO A 326 9.03 -12.92 17.82
CA PRO A 326 9.80 -12.97 16.58
C PRO A 326 10.98 -11.98 16.55
N VAL A 327 10.75 -10.73 16.90
CA VAL A 327 11.79 -9.68 16.90
C VAL A 327 12.92 -10.00 17.87
N ARG A 328 12.57 -10.34 19.13
CA ARG A 328 13.55 -10.68 20.17
C ARG A 328 14.30 -11.95 19.80
N LEU A 329 13.60 -12.94 19.27
CA LEU A 329 14.21 -14.20 18.85
C LEU A 329 15.33 -13.97 17.82
N LEU A 330 15.05 -13.19 16.76
CA LEU A 330 16.04 -12.88 15.75
C LEU A 330 17.18 -11.97 16.28
N TYR A 331 16.86 -11.04 17.17
CA TYR A 331 17.84 -10.13 17.77
C TYR A 331 18.81 -10.86 18.71
N ASP A 332 18.29 -11.64 19.65
CA ASP A 332 19.07 -12.34 20.67
C ASP A 332 19.99 -13.41 20.05
N ASN A 333 19.63 -13.92 18.86
CA ASN A 333 20.45 -14.88 18.12
C ASN A 333 21.35 -14.21 17.05
N GLY A 334 21.41 -12.87 17.01
CA GLY A 334 22.30 -12.13 16.12
C GLY A 334 21.95 -12.23 14.65
N ILE A 335 20.70 -12.58 14.31
CA ILE A 335 20.21 -12.69 12.94
C ILE A 335 19.86 -11.31 12.40
N LEU A 336 19.20 -10.47 13.22
CA LEU A 336 18.93 -9.07 12.85
C LEU A 336 20.25 -8.31 12.64
N GLY A 337 20.35 -7.60 11.53
CA GLY A 337 21.52 -6.79 11.17
C GLY A 337 22.56 -7.53 10.32
N THR A 338 22.40 -8.83 10.06
CA THR A 338 23.28 -9.56 9.12
C THR A 338 23.03 -9.17 7.67
N ALA A 339 21.76 -9.05 7.29
CA ALA A 339 21.27 -8.48 6.04
C ALA A 339 20.03 -7.65 6.34
N PRO A 340 19.64 -6.67 5.47
CA PRO A 340 18.39 -5.96 5.65
C PRO A 340 17.20 -6.91 5.52
N ILE A 341 16.27 -6.85 6.47
CA ILE A 341 15.03 -7.63 6.47
C ILE A 341 13.85 -6.71 6.21
N VAL A 342 12.97 -7.12 5.31
CA VAL A 342 11.67 -6.52 5.05
C VAL A 342 10.60 -7.47 5.56
N GLY A 343 9.96 -7.10 6.68
CA GLY A 343 8.83 -7.83 7.22
C GLY A 343 7.53 -7.35 6.59
N SER A 344 6.73 -8.27 6.06
CA SER A 344 5.37 -8.01 5.65
C SER A 344 4.44 -8.12 6.88
N HIS A 345 3.37 -7.32 6.93
CA HIS A 345 2.39 -7.19 8.00
C HIS A 345 2.94 -6.51 9.26
N CYS A 346 3.79 -7.17 10.04
CA CYS A 346 4.37 -6.66 11.28
C CYS A 346 3.31 -6.12 12.27
N VAL A 347 2.22 -6.88 12.45
CA VAL A 347 1.08 -6.50 13.28
C VAL A 347 1.45 -6.50 14.77
N TYR A 348 2.26 -7.48 15.19
CA TYR A 348 2.59 -7.70 16.60
C TYR A 348 4.04 -7.31 16.88
N ALA A 349 4.23 -6.10 17.40
CA ALA A 349 5.51 -5.67 17.98
C ALA A 349 5.28 -4.66 19.11
N ASP A 350 5.98 -4.84 20.21
CA ASP A 350 5.96 -3.88 21.32
C ASP A 350 6.95 -2.71 21.08
N LYS A 351 6.91 -1.69 21.96
CA LYS A 351 7.76 -0.50 21.79
C LYS A 351 9.25 -0.77 21.87
N GLU A 352 9.67 -1.77 22.64
CA GLU A 352 11.08 -2.17 22.75
C GLU A 352 11.52 -2.87 21.46
N GLU A 353 10.67 -3.75 20.95
CA GLU A 353 10.88 -4.44 19.68
C GLU A 353 10.95 -3.47 18.50
N ILE A 354 10.07 -2.48 18.43
CA ILE A 354 10.13 -1.39 17.46
C ILE A 354 11.46 -0.65 17.55
N SER A 355 11.97 -0.41 18.76
CA SER A 355 13.30 0.20 18.96
C SER A 355 14.44 -0.70 18.47
N ILE A 356 14.32 -2.01 18.61
CA ILE A 356 15.27 -2.99 18.05
C ILE A 356 15.21 -2.95 16.52
N MET A 357 14.02 -3.03 15.93
CA MET A 357 13.82 -2.98 14.47
C MET A 357 14.44 -1.71 13.87
N ALA A 358 14.20 -0.55 14.47
CA ALA A 358 14.75 0.73 14.02
C ALA A 358 16.29 0.75 13.98
N LYS A 359 16.95 0.04 14.91
CA LYS A 359 18.43 -0.03 15.00
C LYS A 359 19.03 -1.13 14.13
N SER A 360 18.22 -2.07 13.66
CA SER A 360 18.67 -3.27 12.95
C SER A 360 18.47 -3.20 11.42
N ASN A 361 18.23 -2.01 10.86
CA ASN A 361 17.91 -1.83 9.44
C ASN A 361 16.72 -2.70 8.98
N PHE A 362 15.76 -2.91 9.88
CA PHE A 362 14.52 -3.60 9.59
C PHE A 362 13.54 -2.64 8.91
N ARG A 363 12.76 -3.14 7.96
CA ARG A 363 11.80 -2.36 7.18
C ARG A 363 10.47 -3.08 7.15
N VAL A 364 9.39 -2.36 7.00
CA VAL A 364 8.02 -2.89 7.09
C VAL A 364 7.27 -2.65 5.78
N VAL A 365 6.53 -3.64 5.32
CA VAL A 365 5.45 -3.49 4.35
C VAL A 365 4.15 -3.87 5.04
N ASN A 366 3.21 -2.94 5.12
CA ASN A 366 1.91 -3.18 5.75
C ASN A 366 0.81 -3.34 4.70
N THR A 367 -0.13 -4.25 4.95
CA THR A 367 -1.23 -4.61 4.05
C THR A 367 -2.57 -4.46 4.77
N PRO A 368 -2.98 -3.23 5.14
CA PRO A 368 -4.03 -3.00 6.13
C PRO A 368 -5.39 -3.60 5.77
N LEU A 369 -5.77 -3.66 4.49
CA LEU A 369 -7.05 -4.29 4.09
C LEU A 369 -7.00 -5.80 4.23
N CYS A 370 -5.88 -6.45 3.90
CA CYS A 370 -5.67 -7.86 4.12
C CYS A 370 -5.79 -8.19 5.62
N GLU A 371 -4.99 -7.53 6.44
CA GLU A 371 -4.94 -7.75 7.89
C GLU A 371 -6.31 -7.57 8.57
N MET A 372 -7.10 -6.58 8.14
CA MET A 372 -8.47 -6.40 8.62
C MET A 372 -9.40 -7.51 8.14
N LYS A 373 -9.28 -7.92 6.87
CA LYS A 373 -10.17 -8.92 6.26
C LYS A 373 -10.01 -10.29 6.91
N ILE A 374 -8.77 -10.71 7.16
CA ILE A 374 -8.48 -12.05 7.72
C ILE A 374 -8.27 -12.04 9.24
N GLN A 375 -8.57 -10.90 9.87
CA GLN A 375 -8.56 -10.70 11.32
C GLN A 375 -7.18 -10.87 11.98
N ASP A 376 -6.10 -10.50 11.30
CA ASP A 376 -4.75 -10.57 11.86
C ASP A 376 -4.51 -9.52 12.93
N GLY A 377 -5.11 -8.35 12.79
CA GLY A 377 -4.98 -7.27 13.77
C GLY A 377 -4.68 -5.91 13.14
N ILE A 378 -4.04 -5.03 13.92
CA ILE A 378 -3.70 -3.67 13.48
C ILE A 378 -2.24 -3.39 13.82
N ALA A 379 -1.41 -3.25 12.81
CA ALA A 379 0.01 -2.95 12.99
C ALA A 379 0.23 -1.57 13.65
N PRO A 380 1.22 -1.40 14.53
CA PRO A 380 1.49 -0.14 15.22
C PRO A 380 2.24 0.88 14.32
N ILE A 381 1.68 1.18 13.13
CA ILE A 381 2.32 2.02 12.11
C ILE A 381 2.74 3.40 12.63
N PRO A 382 1.93 4.12 13.45
CA PRO A 382 2.38 5.39 14.01
C PRO A 382 3.65 5.27 14.87
N ASP A 383 3.82 4.16 15.59
CA ASP A 383 5.00 3.92 16.43
C ASP A 383 6.21 3.53 15.56
N TYR A 384 6.04 2.75 14.49
CA TYR A 384 7.09 2.48 13.51
C TYR A 384 7.64 3.76 12.88
N LEU A 385 6.76 4.61 12.37
CA LEU A 385 7.15 5.89 11.76
C LEU A 385 7.87 6.80 12.75
N LYS A 386 7.36 6.88 13.98
CA LYS A 386 7.98 7.69 15.05
C LYS A 386 9.36 7.18 15.43
N ALA A 387 9.59 5.87 15.38
CA ALA A 387 10.90 5.26 15.63
C ALA A 387 11.86 5.37 14.45
N GLY A 388 11.38 5.81 13.28
CA GLY A 388 12.18 5.92 12.04
C GLY A 388 12.30 4.61 11.27
N VAL A 389 11.46 3.61 11.55
CA VAL A 389 11.37 2.39 10.74
C VAL A 389 10.71 2.73 9.40
N PRO A 390 11.33 2.43 8.26
CA PRO A 390 10.72 2.64 6.96
C PRO A 390 9.46 1.75 6.80
N VAL A 391 8.35 2.36 6.40
CA VAL A 391 7.08 1.66 6.17
C VAL A 391 6.61 1.92 4.75
N GLY A 392 6.36 0.85 3.99
CA GLY A 392 5.68 0.86 2.69
C GLY A 392 4.31 0.20 2.78
N LEU A 393 3.54 0.28 1.69
CA LEU A 393 2.26 -0.40 1.54
C LEU A 393 2.37 -1.57 0.56
N GLY A 394 1.57 -2.61 0.80
CA GLY A 394 1.32 -3.71 -0.10
C GLY A 394 -0.17 -4.04 -0.15
N THR A 395 -0.58 -4.83 -1.14
CA THR A 395 -1.98 -5.28 -1.24
C THR A 395 -2.17 -6.73 -0.82
N ASP A 396 -1.08 -7.49 -0.72
CA ASP A 396 -1.15 -8.93 -0.53
C ASP A 396 -1.79 -9.68 -1.72
N GLY A 397 -2.16 -10.94 -1.57
CA GLY A 397 -2.76 -11.76 -2.60
C GLY A 397 -4.24 -11.51 -2.81
N GLY A 398 -4.71 -11.79 -4.04
CA GLY A 398 -6.12 -11.64 -4.39
C GLY A 398 -7.08 -12.49 -3.56
N LEU A 399 -6.60 -13.56 -2.96
CA LEU A 399 -7.35 -14.40 -2.02
C LEU A 399 -7.64 -13.66 -0.69
N TRP A 400 -6.70 -12.86 -0.22
CA TRP A 400 -6.75 -12.22 1.09
C TRP A 400 -7.25 -10.78 1.05
N ASN A 401 -7.00 -10.03 -0.02
CA ASN A 401 -7.41 -8.62 -0.16
C ASN A 401 -8.57 -8.40 -1.13
N ASN A 402 -8.67 -9.23 -2.18
CA ASN A 402 -9.59 -9.03 -3.31
C ASN A 402 -9.27 -7.84 -4.22
N SER A 403 -8.17 -7.09 -4.03
CA SER A 403 -7.83 -5.92 -4.83
C SER A 403 -6.32 -5.64 -4.88
N ASN A 404 -5.82 -5.15 -6.03
CA ASN A 404 -4.45 -4.66 -6.20
C ASN A 404 -4.41 -3.12 -6.36
N ASP A 405 -5.42 -2.41 -5.88
CA ASP A 405 -5.54 -0.95 -5.93
C ASP A 405 -4.99 -0.29 -4.66
N LEU A 406 -3.78 0.25 -4.71
CA LEU A 406 -3.12 0.92 -3.59
C LEU A 406 -3.84 2.17 -3.06
N PHE A 407 -4.71 2.82 -3.83
CA PHE A 407 -5.53 3.92 -3.29
C PHE A 407 -6.47 3.44 -2.17
N ARG A 408 -6.91 2.20 -2.24
CA ARG A 408 -7.73 1.59 -1.18
C ARG A 408 -6.91 1.39 0.10
N GLU A 409 -5.66 0.93 -0.03
CA GLU A 409 -4.73 0.78 1.09
C GLU A 409 -4.40 2.14 1.73
N VAL A 410 -4.10 3.16 0.91
CA VAL A 410 -3.84 4.53 1.36
C VAL A 410 -5.01 5.07 2.18
N LYS A 411 -6.24 4.94 1.67
CA LYS A 411 -7.45 5.38 2.38
C LYS A 411 -7.66 4.60 3.67
N CYS A 412 -7.52 3.28 3.63
CA CYS A 412 -7.64 2.41 4.78
C CYS A 412 -6.63 2.81 5.87
N MET A 413 -5.36 2.98 5.52
CA MET A 413 -4.28 3.37 6.43
C MET A 413 -4.64 4.62 7.22
N VAL A 414 -5.09 5.68 6.57
CA VAL A 414 -5.45 6.93 7.27
C VAL A 414 -6.67 6.74 8.17
N LEU A 415 -7.72 6.06 7.69
CA LEU A 415 -8.98 5.91 8.43
C LEU A 415 -8.81 4.97 9.63
N LEU A 416 -8.14 3.84 9.45
CA LEU A 416 -7.89 2.86 10.49
C LEU A 416 -7.13 3.49 11.66
N HIS A 417 -6.03 4.18 11.37
CA HIS A 417 -5.23 4.81 12.43
C HIS A 417 -5.86 6.07 13.01
N SER A 418 -6.70 6.78 12.27
CA SER A 418 -7.53 7.85 12.84
C SER A 418 -8.50 7.31 13.90
N LEU A 419 -9.06 6.12 13.67
CA LEU A 419 -9.97 5.47 14.61
C LEU A 419 -9.23 4.90 15.84
N THR A 420 -8.12 4.21 15.63
CA THR A 420 -7.45 3.41 16.67
C THR A 420 -6.39 4.18 17.46
N SER A 421 -5.70 5.12 16.82
CA SER A 421 -4.58 5.88 17.40
C SER A 421 -4.86 7.38 17.50
N GLY A 422 -6.03 7.83 17.03
CA GLY A 422 -6.48 9.21 17.04
C GLY A 422 -6.24 9.95 15.73
N VAL A 423 -7.02 11.01 15.52
CA VAL A 423 -6.89 11.85 14.32
C VAL A 423 -5.47 12.42 14.20
N ARG A 424 -4.93 12.44 13.00
CA ARG A 424 -3.56 12.86 12.66
C ARG A 424 -2.45 11.90 13.09
N SER A 425 -2.75 10.71 13.60
CA SER A 425 -1.73 9.67 13.85
C SER A 425 -1.02 9.25 12.56
N ILE A 426 -1.78 9.18 11.46
CA ILE A 426 -1.28 9.08 10.08
C ILE A 426 -1.95 10.16 9.25
N THR A 427 -1.16 10.96 8.57
CA THR A 427 -1.64 12.01 7.66
C THR A 427 -1.81 11.50 6.23
N ALA A 428 -2.60 12.20 5.41
CA ALA A 428 -2.73 11.90 3.98
C ALA A 428 -1.36 11.84 3.28
N ARG A 429 -0.47 12.81 3.57
CA ARG A 429 0.90 12.83 3.04
C ARG A 429 1.68 11.56 3.41
N GLN A 430 1.69 11.17 4.68
CA GLN A 430 2.41 9.97 5.13
C GLN A 430 1.88 8.68 4.48
N ALA A 431 0.56 8.53 4.35
CA ALA A 431 -0.02 7.35 3.68
C ALA A 431 0.35 7.31 2.17
N LEU A 432 0.34 8.46 1.49
CA LEU A 432 0.80 8.57 0.10
C LEU A 432 2.32 8.33 -0.03
N GLU A 433 3.12 8.77 0.94
CA GLU A 433 4.55 8.47 1.00
C GLU A 433 4.83 6.97 1.15
N MET A 434 4.02 6.25 1.94
CA MET A 434 4.13 4.79 2.07
C MET A 434 3.87 4.07 0.73
N ALA A 435 2.96 4.60 -0.09
CA ALA A 435 2.69 4.07 -1.42
C ALA A 435 3.69 4.54 -2.50
N THR A 436 4.63 5.43 -2.18
CA THR A 436 5.56 6.07 -3.13
C THR A 436 7.00 6.09 -2.61
N LEU A 437 7.48 7.22 -2.10
CA LEU A 437 8.89 7.39 -1.69
C LEU A 437 9.30 6.47 -0.53
N ASN A 438 8.45 6.27 0.46
CA ASN A 438 8.74 5.33 1.55
C ASN A 438 8.66 3.88 1.06
N GLY A 439 7.71 3.54 0.17
CA GLY A 439 7.70 2.27 -0.53
C GLY A 439 9.03 1.99 -1.23
N ALA A 440 9.58 3.00 -1.94
CA ALA A 440 10.91 2.87 -2.55
C ALA A 440 12.03 2.67 -1.50
N ARG A 441 12.00 3.39 -0.37
CA ARG A 441 12.98 3.24 0.73
C ARG A 441 12.98 1.84 1.33
N VAL A 442 11.82 1.22 1.47
CA VAL A 442 11.72 -0.16 1.95
C VAL A 442 12.57 -1.10 1.09
N TRP A 443 12.62 -0.87 -0.20
CA TRP A 443 13.37 -1.71 -1.14
C TRP A 443 14.75 -1.15 -1.53
N GLY A 444 15.17 -0.01 -0.94
CA GLY A 444 16.47 0.63 -1.24
C GLY A 444 16.50 1.30 -2.61
N LEU A 445 15.36 1.69 -3.15
CA LEU A 445 15.19 2.26 -4.48
C LEU A 445 14.84 3.76 -4.47
N GLU A 446 14.88 4.42 -3.32
CA GLU A 446 14.48 5.81 -3.15
C GLU A 446 15.30 6.82 -3.97
N ASN A 447 16.46 6.43 -4.44
CA ASN A 447 17.28 7.25 -5.34
C ASN A 447 16.90 7.12 -6.81
N GLU A 448 16.15 6.07 -7.17
CA GLU A 448 15.76 5.75 -8.55
C GLU A 448 14.29 6.02 -8.83
N ILE A 449 13.38 5.71 -7.90
CA ILE A 449 11.92 5.79 -8.08
C ILE A 449 11.22 6.39 -6.85
N GLY A 450 9.90 6.47 -6.88
CA GLY A 450 9.03 6.84 -5.75
C GLY A 450 8.82 8.34 -5.56
N SER A 451 9.46 9.20 -6.34
CA SER A 451 9.20 10.65 -6.34
C SER A 451 9.56 11.27 -7.69
N ILE A 452 8.96 12.44 -7.99
CA ILE A 452 9.24 13.19 -9.21
C ILE A 452 10.37 14.17 -8.93
N LYS A 453 11.57 13.79 -9.34
CA LYS A 453 12.79 14.57 -9.16
C LYS A 453 13.72 14.37 -10.34
N ALA A 454 14.35 15.45 -10.79
CA ALA A 454 15.33 15.36 -11.87
C ALA A 454 16.43 14.33 -11.57
N GLY A 455 16.71 13.47 -12.53
CA GLY A 455 17.64 12.36 -12.44
C GLY A 455 17.03 11.02 -12.08
N LYS A 456 15.85 10.95 -11.44
CA LYS A 456 15.15 9.69 -11.18
C LYS A 456 14.46 9.14 -12.42
N CYS A 457 14.18 7.85 -12.42
CA CYS A 457 13.39 7.20 -13.45
C CYS A 457 12.02 7.87 -13.60
N ALA A 458 11.59 8.10 -14.82
CA ALA A 458 10.31 8.73 -15.11
C ALA A 458 9.15 7.71 -15.01
N ASP A 459 8.93 7.23 -13.79
CA ASP A 459 7.81 6.36 -13.42
C ASP A 459 6.74 7.23 -12.76
N PHE A 460 5.64 7.46 -13.46
CA PHE A 460 4.58 8.37 -13.00
C PHE A 460 3.22 8.00 -13.56
N ILE A 461 2.18 8.55 -12.94
CA ILE A 461 0.80 8.42 -13.38
C ILE A 461 0.16 9.79 -13.59
N LEU A 462 -0.79 9.85 -14.51
CA LEU A 462 -1.72 10.95 -14.67
C LEU A 462 -3.07 10.53 -14.12
N ILE A 463 -3.60 11.28 -13.16
CA ILE A 463 -4.88 11.03 -12.49
C ILE A 463 -5.86 12.08 -12.96
N SER A 464 -7.01 11.68 -13.50
CA SER A 464 -8.08 12.59 -13.89
C SER A 464 -8.72 13.25 -12.66
N THR A 465 -9.02 14.55 -12.78
CA THR A 465 -9.76 15.28 -11.75
C THR A 465 -11.17 15.65 -12.18
N GLU A 466 -11.64 15.12 -13.31
CA GLU A 466 -12.92 15.51 -13.92
C GLU A 466 -14.12 14.88 -13.22
N GLU A 467 -13.93 13.78 -12.52
CA GLU A 467 -15.00 13.06 -11.85
C GLU A 467 -15.53 13.84 -10.62
N PRO A 468 -16.85 13.79 -10.34
CA PRO A 468 -17.47 14.57 -9.24
C PRO A 468 -16.83 14.32 -7.87
N HIS A 469 -16.38 13.09 -7.56
CA HIS A 469 -15.75 12.77 -6.27
C HIS A 469 -14.35 13.37 -6.12
N MET A 470 -13.71 13.81 -7.22
CA MET A 470 -12.45 14.53 -7.23
C MET A 470 -12.63 16.05 -7.13
N GLN A 471 -13.85 16.54 -6.91
CA GLN A 471 -14.18 17.96 -6.82
C GLN A 471 -14.83 18.33 -5.49
N PRO A 472 -14.64 19.59 -4.99
CA PRO A 472 -13.81 20.65 -5.56
C PRO A 472 -12.32 20.47 -5.23
N LEU A 473 -11.48 20.47 -6.25
CA LEU A 473 -10.02 20.42 -6.10
C LEU A 473 -9.48 21.86 -5.97
N ARG A 474 -8.58 22.09 -4.99
CA ARG A 474 -7.99 23.40 -4.70
C ARG A 474 -6.48 23.30 -4.61
N ILE A 475 -5.81 24.32 -5.16
CA ILE A 475 -4.35 24.48 -5.13
C ILE A 475 -4.03 25.85 -4.52
N GLY A 476 -2.95 25.94 -3.77
CA GLY A 476 -2.49 27.17 -3.13
C GLY A 476 -2.97 27.30 -1.69
N HIS A 477 -3.44 28.47 -1.28
CA HIS A 477 -3.67 28.78 0.15
C HIS A 477 -4.59 27.80 0.91
N TYR A 478 -5.52 27.14 0.23
CA TYR A 478 -6.40 26.11 0.79
C TYR A 478 -6.28 24.80 0.01
N ASP A 479 -5.03 24.39 -0.22
CA ASP A 479 -4.72 23.16 -0.94
C ASP A 479 -5.38 21.94 -0.30
N ASN A 480 -5.95 21.08 -1.12
CA ASN A 480 -6.51 19.80 -0.70
C ASN A 480 -6.09 18.62 -1.58
N VAL A 481 -5.08 18.81 -2.45
CA VAL A 481 -4.68 17.80 -3.44
C VAL A 481 -4.31 16.48 -2.78
N LEU A 482 -3.44 16.51 -1.75
CA LEU A 482 -3.05 15.28 -1.04
C LEU A 482 -4.25 14.63 -0.32
N SER A 483 -5.16 15.44 0.22
CA SER A 483 -6.40 14.93 0.82
C SER A 483 -7.28 14.25 -0.22
N MET A 484 -7.45 14.85 -1.40
CA MET A 484 -8.23 14.26 -2.49
C MET A 484 -7.61 12.95 -2.97
N LEU A 485 -6.28 12.89 -3.11
CA LEU A 485 -5.57 11.66 -3.47
C LEU A 485 -5.75 10.55 -2.41
N ALA A 486 -5.66 10.89 -1.12
CA ALA A 486 -5.72 9.88 -0.06
C ALA A 486 -7.13 9.41 0.28
N TYR A 487 -8.15 10.28 0.16
CA TYR A 487 -9.50 9.96 0.63
C TYR A 487 -10.52 9.75 -0.50
N CYS A 488 -10.28 10.33 -1.68
CA CYS A 488 -11.26 10.33 -2.77
C CYS A 488 -10.82 9.55 -3.99
N ALA A 489 -9.54 9.64 -4.37
CA ALA A 489 -9.03 8.97 -5.57
C ALA A 489 -9.12 7.44 -5.46
N THR A 490 -9.29 6.81 -6.60
CA THR A 490 -9.32 5.36 -6.79
C THR A 490 -8.46 4.99 -8.00
N GLY A 491 -8.12 3.72 -8.17
CA GLY A 491 -7.43 3.25 -9.37
C GLY A 491 -8.18 3.52 -10.68
N HIS A 492 -9.49 3.78 -10.62
CA HIS A 492 -10.28 4.15 -11.80
C HIS A 492 -9.98 5.57 -12.31
N ASP A 493 -9.47 6.45 -11.46
CA ASP A 493 -9.13 7.83 -11.83
C ASP A 493 -7.77 7.94 -12.52
N VAL A 494 -6.98 6.87 -12.52
CA VAL A 494 -5.68 6.81 -13.21
C VAL A 494 -5.91 6.77 -14.71
N ASP A 495 -5.70 7.88 -15.39
CA ASP A 495 -5.87 8.04 -16.84
C ASP A 495 -4.73 7.35 -17.62
N SER A 496 -3.50 7.57 -17.19
CA SER A 496 -2.31 7.07 -17.88
C SER A 496 -1.22 6.67 -16.89
N THR A 497 -0.47 5.62 -17.23
CA THR A 497 0.67 5.11 -16.47
C THR A 497 1.90 5.05 -17.34
N TYR A 498 2.99 5.64 -16.86
CA TYR A 498 4.28 5.72 -17.55
C TYR A 498 5.37 5.06 -16.72
N ILE A 499 6.23 4.30 -17.37
CA ILE A 499 7.40 3.65 -16.77
C ILE A 499 8.62 3.97 -17.63
N ASN A 500 9.68 4.51 -17.01
CA ASN A 500 10.85 5.05 -17.73
C ASN A 500 10.43 6.01 -18.86
N GLY A 501 9.43 6.86 -18.63
CA GLY A 501 8.91 7.80 -19.61
C GLY A 501 8.09 7.19 -20.75
N ASN A 502 7.96 5.87 -20.83
CA ASN A 502 7.16 5.19 -21.84
C ASN A 502 5.74 4.95 -21.33
N ALA A 503 4.74 5.25 -22.16
CA ALA A 503 3.35 4.99 -21.82
C ALA A 503 3.08 3.47 -21.83
N ILE A 504 2.72 2.91 -20.69
CA ILE A 504 2.25 1.52 -20.55
C ILE A 504 0.71 1.47 -20.66
N MET A 505 0.06 2.47 -20.08
CA MET A 505 -1.38 2.72 -20.25
C MET A 505 -1.59 4.19 -20.62
N LYS A 506 -2.48 4.46 -21.57
CA LYS A 506 -2.85 5.82 -21.99
C LYS A 506 -4.37 5.90 -22.19
N ASN A 507 -5.01 6.92 -21.63
CA ASN A 507 -6.48 7.09 -21.66
C ASN A 507 -7.21 5.80 -21.25
N ARG A 508 -6.81 5.19 -20.15
CA ARG A 508 -7.35 3.93 -19.60
C ARG A 508 -7.19 2.70 -20.49
N ARG A 509 -6.39 2.74 -21.55
CA ARG A 509 -6.12 1.62 -22.46
C ARG A 509 -4.66 1.22 -22.42
N MET A 510 -4.41 -0.07 -22.27
CA MET A 510 -3.06 -0.62 -22.33
C MET A 510 -2.46 -0.38 -23.72
N VAL A 511 -1.19 0.01 -23.74
CA VAL A 511 -0.46 0.25 -24.99
C VAL A 511 0.15 -1.07 -25.48
N GLY A 512 -0.23 -1.49 -26.69
CA GLY A 512 0.32 -2.70 -27.31
C GLY A 512 -0.12 -4.05 -26.70
N LEU A 513 -1.10 -4.04 -25.78
CA LEU A 513 -1.60 -5.25 -25.11
C LEU A 513 -3.11 -5.43 -25.31
N ASP A 514 -3.52 -6.67 -25.55
CA ASP A 514 -4.92 -7.07 -25.52
C ASP A 514 -5.35 -7.43 -24.10
N GLN A 515 -5.83 -6.43 -23.35
CA GLN A 515 -6.29 -6.61 -21.99
C GLN A 515 -7.49 -7.56 -21.87
N ALA A 516 -8.35 -7.66 -22.90
CA ALA A 516 -9.50 -8.55 -22.88
C ALA A 516 -9.04 -10.02 -22.95
N ALA A 517 -8.02 -10.31 -23.76
CA ALA A 517 -7.41 -11.63 -23.82
C ALA A 517 -6.76 -12.04 -22.48
N ILE A 518 -6.06 -11.10 -21.81
CA ILE A 518 -5.47 -11.35 -20.47
C ILE A 518 -6.57 -11.70 -19.47
N ILE A 519 -7.62 -10.89 -19.40
CA ILE A 519 -8.76 -11.14 -18.49
C ILE A 519 -9.42 -12.48 -18.79
N SER A 520 -9.65 -12.81 -20.07
CA SER A 520 -10.29 -14.06 -20.49
C SER A 520 -9.48 -15.28 -20.05
N ARG A 521 -8.16 -15.27 -20.22
CA ARG A 521 -7.28 -16.36 -19.76
C ARG A 521 -7.32 -16.54 -18.24
N ALA A 522 -7.31 -15.45 -17.49
CA ALA A 522 -7.38 -15.52 -16.04
C ALA A 522 -8.76 -16.02 -15.55
N VAL A 523 -9.85 -15.65 -16.22
CA VAL A 523 -11.20 -16.20 -15.93
C VAL A 523 -11.23 -17.70 -16.19
N GLU A 524 -10.69 -18.16 -17.32
CA GLU A 524 -10.60 -19.59 -17.62
C GLU A 524 -9.74 -20.33 -16.59
N ALA A 525 -8.59 -19.78 -16.22
CA ALA A 525 -7.71 -20.33 -15.19
C ALA A 525 -8.45 -20.51 -13.84
N GLY A 526 -9.18 -19.48 -13.39
CA GLY A 526 -9.99 -19.56 -12.17
C GLY A 526 -11.09 -20.63 -12.24
N GLN A 527 -11.78 -20.71 -13.38
CA GLN A 527 -12.82 -21.74 -13.60
C GLN A 527 -12.24 -23.15 -13.61
N ASN A 528 -11.12 -23.35 -14.27
CA ASN A 528 -10.42 -24.64 -14.32
C ASN A 528 -9.93 -25.05 -12.93
N CYS A 529 -9.36 -24.15 -12.16
CA CYS A 529 -8.95 -24.38 -10.79
C CYS A 529 -10.14 -24.89 -9.95
N LEU A 530 -11.24 -24.15 -9.96
CA LEU A 530 -12.45 -24.53 -9.22
C LEU A 530 -13.04 -25.86 -9.66
N SER A 531 -12.99 -26.18 -10.96
CA SER A 531 -13.53 -27.44 -11.48
C SER A 531 -12.76 -28.68 -10.98
N ARG A 532 -11.46 -28.54 -10.72
CA ARG A 532 -10.61 -29.60 -10.14
C ARG A 532 -10.92 -29.84 -8.65
N TYR A 533 -11.35 -28.81 -7.96
CA TYR A 533 -11.77 -28.86 -6.57
C TYR A 533 -13.20 -29.41 -6.44
N ASN A 534 -13.47 -30.59 -6.82
CA ASN A 534 -14.76 -31.33 -6.82
C ASN A 534 -15.75 -31.02 -5.67
N GLY A 535 -15.96 -29.79 -5.34
CA GLY A 535 -17.14 -29.25 -4.63
C GLY A 535 -17.41 -29.72 -3.20
N THR A 536 -16.59 -30.53 -2.59
CA THR A 536 -16.89 -31.12 -1.28
C THR A 536 -16.28 -30.37 -0.10
N GLU A 537 -15.28 -29.52 -0.32
CA GLU A 537 -14.53 -28.86 0.75
C GLU A 537 -14.40 -27.32 0.60
N LEU A 538 -14.90 -26.73 -0.50
CA LEU A 538 -14.93 -25.29 -0.63
C LEU A 538 -16.00 -24.69 0.29
N TYR A 539 -15.58 -23.65 1.06
CA TYR A 539 -16.50 -22.88 1.86
C TYR A 539 -17.62 -22.32 0.98
N ARG A 540 -18.87 -22.63 1.30
CA ARG A 540 -20.05 -22.10 0.62
C ARG A 540 -20.68 -21.08 1.53
N HIS A 541 -20.66 -19.80 1.09
CA HIS A 541 -21.39 -18.72 1.73
C HIS A 541 -22.89 -18.98 1.76
#